data_cd01b8a5c242acd20b8fd0ad78357482
#
_entry.id   cd01b8a5c242acd20b8fd0ad78357482
#
_cell.length_a   1.000
_cell.length_b   1.000
_cell.length_c   1.000
_cell.angle_alpha   90.00
_cell.angle_beta   90.00
_cell.angle_gamma   90.00
#
_symmetry.space_group_name_H-M   'P 1'
#
loop_
_entity.id
_entity.type
_entity.pdbx_description
1 polymer ?
#
loop_
_entity_poly.entity_id
_entity_poly.type
_entity_poly.pdbx_seq_one_letter_code
_entity_poly.pdbx_strand_id
1 'polypeptide(L)'
;IDLNDVVANKAPNFAKLLADHPNIDKMVKTSNGDYYCFPFLRGTESPNLTQFSGGLILRKDVLDELGLEMPETIGEWDTVLRAFKDYGFEVPFVTRNEWMKDVWSPGFDNWGDFYVDNGTVKHGLIEDSRKDLIEQLRTWYADGLIDRDWLVADKSSNQTYFTTGKSAAVNAPFGQGLGQYTQIMHDADPEITQE
;
A
#
# COMPACT_ATOMS: atom_id res chain seq x y z
N ILE A 1 -16.49 5.08 26.83
CA ILE A 1 -17.69 4.25 27.12
C ILE A 1 -17.20 2.83 27.21
N ASP A 2 -17.46 2.18 28.36
CA ASP A 2 -17.24 0.75 28.55
C ASP A 2 -18.27 -0.04 27.72
N LEU A 3 -17.82 -1.02 26.96
CA LEU A 3 -18.64 -1.86 26.10
C LEU A 3 -18.80 -3.30 26.63
N ASN A 4 -18.31 -3.64 27.82
CA ASN A 4 -18.34 -5.00 28.36
C ASN A 4 -19.75 -5.59 28.37
N ASP A 5 -20.76 -4.84 28.87
CA ASP A 5 -22.16 -5.29 28.86
C ASP A 5 -22.72 -5.43 27.43
N VAL A 6 -22.34 -4.53 26.55
CA VAL A 6 -22.76 -4.58 25.13
C VAL A 6 -22.20 -5.80 24.42
N VAL A 7 -20.92 -6.09 24.61
CA VAL A 7 -20.27 -7.29 24.03
C VAL A 7 -20.91 -8.56 24.59
N ALA A 8 -21.13 -8.63 25.91
CA ALA A 8 -21.67 -9.81 26.56
C ALA A 8 -23.16 -10.07 26.21
N ASN A 9 -23.97 -9.02 26.13
CA ASN A 9 -25.44 -9.16 26.14
C ASN A 9 -26.14 -8.63 24.89
N LYS A 10 -25.48 -7.82 24.05
CA LYS A 10 -26.07 -7.13 22.89
C LYS A 10 -25.40 -7.45 21.56
N ALA A 11 -24.20 -8.05 21.59
CA ALA A 11 -23.40 -8.34 20.40
C ALA A 11 -23.03 -9.84 20.27
N PRO A 12 -24.00 -10.77 20.17
CA PRO A 12 -23.73 -12.20 20.23
C PRO A 12 -22.80 -12.70 19.11
N ASN A 13 -22.86 -12.11 17.90
CA ASN A 13 -21.98 -12.49 16.81
C ASN A 13 -20.53 -12.06 17.09
N PHE A 14 -20.33 -10.89 17.68
CA PHE A 14 -19.01 -10.42 18.05
C PHE A 14 -18.45 -11.22 19.25
N ALA A 15 -19.26 -11.49 20.25
CA ALA A 15 -18.88 -12.35 21.37
C ALA A 15 -18.46 -13.76 20.90
N LYS A 16 -19.20 -14.34 19.95
CA LYS A 16 -18.82 -15.61 19.34
C LYS A 16 -17.49 -15.52 18.59
N LEU A 17 -17.27 -14.48 17.80
CA LEU A 17 -16.01 -14.26 17.07
C LEU A 17 -14.82 -14.19 18.04
N LEU A 18 -14.96 -13.46 19.15
CA LEU A 18 -13.91 -13.35 20.15
C LEU A 18 -13.63 -14.70 20.85
N ALA A 19 -14.68 -15.52 21.09
CA ALA A 19 -14.52 -16.86 21.64
C ALA A 19 -13.81 -17.82 20.67
N ASP A 20 -14.13 -17.74 19.40
CA ASP A 20 -13.51 -18.54 18.35
C ASP A 20 -12.06 -18.09 18.04
N HIS A 21 -11.71 -16.83 18.33
CA HIS A 21 -10.41 -16.23 18.04
C HIS A 21 -9.79 -15.52 19.26
N PRO A 22 -9.24 -16.27 20.25
CA PRO A 22 -8.69 -15.70 21.50
C PRO A 22 -7.56 -14.67 21.30
N ASN A 23 -6.83 -14.75 20.19
CA ASN A 23 -5.81 -13.76 19.83
C ASN A 23 -6.44 -12.40 19.49
N ILE A 24 -7.58 -12.38 18.80
CA ILE A 24 -8.33 -11.15 18.50
C ILE A 24 -8.91 -10.60 19.79
N ASP A 25 -9.50 -11.43 20.63
CA ASP A 25 -10.01 -11.04 21.94
C ASP A 25 -8.93 -10.32 22.78
N LYS A 26 -7.73 -10.88 22.83
CA LYS A 26 -6.59 -10.29 23.53
C LYS A 26 -6.17 -8.94 22.94
N MET A 27 -6.22 -8.78 21.61
CA MET A 27 -5.81 -7.53 20.94
C MET A 27 -6.82 -6.39 21.11
N VAL A 28 -8.10 -6.71 21.26
CA VAL A 28 -9.18 -5.72 21.38
C VAL A 28 -9.35 -5.22 22.81
N LYS A 29 -8.99 -6.03 23.79
CA LYS A 29 -9.05 -5.68 25.22
C LYS A 29 -7.94 -4.71 25.62
N THR A 30 -8.28 -3.83 26.54
CA THR A 30 -7.28 -3.06 27.29
C THR A 30 -6.47 -3.96 28.24
N SER A 31 -5.44 -3.42 28.85
CA SER A 31 -4.65 -4.11 29.89
C SER A 31 -5.49 -4.55 31.09
N ASN A 32 -6.63 -3.90 31.34
CA ASN A 32 -7.56 -4.25 32.42
C ASN A 32 -8.59 -5.31 31.99
N GLY A 33 -8.61 -5.72 30.74
CA GLY A 33 -9.53 -6.70 30.19
C GLY A 33 -10.85 -6.13 29.67
N ASP A 34 -10.97 -4.81 29.52
CA ASP A 34 -12.20 -4.13 29.13
C ASP A 34 -12.26 -3.86 27.62
N TYR A 35 -13.48 -3.83 27.07
CA TYR A 35 -13.75 -3.43 25.68
C TYR A 35 -14.21 -1.97 25.61
N TYR A 36 -13.56 -1.19 24.73
CA TYR A 36 -13.90 0.22 24.46
C TYR A 36 -14.22 0.49 22.99
N CYS A 37 -14.05 -0.49 22.10
CA CYS A 37 -14.35 -0.36 20.67
C CYS A 37 -14.79 -1.69 20.07
N PHE A 38 -15.47 -1.62 18.93
CA PHE A 38 -15.58 -2.69 17.97
C PHE A 38 -14.46 -2.49 16.95
N PRO A 39 -13.52 -3.43 16.84
CA PRO A 39 -12.37 -3.28 15.96
C PRO A 39 -12.78 -3.37 14.49
N PHE A 40 -12.01 -2.73 13.62
CA PHE A 40 -12.07 -3.01 12.19
C PHE A 40 -11.30 -4.31 11.90
N LEU A 41 -12.02 -5.37 11.52
CA LEU A 41 -11.44 -6.67 11.21
C LEU A 41 -11.37 -6.88 9.70
N ARG A 42 -10.20 -7.27 9.21
CA ARG A 42 -9.96 -7.62 7.79
C ARG A 42 -9.91 -9.14 7.59
N GLY A 43 -10.83 -9.87 8.21
CA GLY A 43 -10.87 -11.33 8.19
C GLY A 43 -10.26 -11.96 9.43
N THR A 44 -10.52 -13.23 9.62
CA THR A 44 -10.14 -14.01 10.81
C THR A 44 -9.31 -15.23 10.47
N GLU A 45 -9.25 -15.62 9.19
CA GLU A 45 -8.76 -16.95 8.80
C GLU A 45 -7.28 -16.95 8.45
N SER A 46 -6.73 -16.26 7.64
CA SER A 46 -5.29 -16.30 7.35
C SER A 46 -4.68 -14.90 7.38
N PRO A 47 -3.61 -14.71 8.14
CA PRO A 47 -2.93 -13.41 8.14
C PRO A 47 -2.43 -12.99 6.74
N ASN A 48 -2.26 -13.93 5.83
CA ASN A 48 -1.59 -13.65 4.56
C ASN A 48 -2.52 -13.29 3.39
N LEU A 49 -3.79 -13.70 3.37
CA LEU A 49 -4.69 -13.49 2.23
C LEU A 49 -5.70 -12.35 2.41
N THR A 50 -6.01 -11.99 3.65
CA THR A 50 -7.04 -10.98 3.96
C THR A 50 -6.47 -9.61 4.36
N GLN A 51 -5.15 -9.52 4.51
CA GLN A 51 -4.49 -8.30 4.99
C GLN A 51 -4.02 -7.36 3.87
N PHE A 52 -3.90 -7.85 2.63
CA PHE A 52 -3.51 -7.02 1.51
C PHE A 52 -4.70 -6.18 1.04
N SER A 53 -4.67 -4.90 1.31
CA SER A 53 -5.70 -3.95 0.88
C SER A 53 -5.29 -3.09 -0.30
N GLY A 54 -4.04 -3.11 -0.70
CA GLY A 54 -3.47 -2.30 -1.77
C GLY A 54 -2.04 -2.69 -2.08
N GLY A 55 -1.47 -2.04 -3.07
CA GLY A 55 -0.09 -2.26 -3.52
C GLY A 55 0.26 -1.37 -4.70
N LEU A 56 1.37 -1.69 -5.32
CA LEU A 56 1.83 -1.07 -6.55
C LEU A 56 0.98 -1.56 -7.73
N ILE A 57 0.44 -0.63 -8.49
CA ILE A 57 -0.39 -0.85 -9.68
C ILE A 57 0.28 -0.08 -10.80
N LEU A 58 0.39 -0.70 -11.97
CA LEU A 58 1.01 -0.06 -13.13
C LEU A 58 0.24 -0.35 -14.42
N ARG A 59 0.53 0.39 -15.46
CA ARG A 59 0.00 0.26 -16.81
C ARG A 59 0.68 -0.92 -17.52
N LYS A 60 0.06 -2.11 -17.40
CA LYS A 60 0.58 -3.33 -18.04
C LYS A 60 0.61 -3.21 -19.56
N ASP A 61 -0.40 -2.59 -20.15
CA ASP A 61 -0.45 -2.32 -21.59
C ASP A 61 0.79 -1.57 -22.09
N VAL A 62 1.27 -0.58 -21.34
CA VAL A 62 2.51 0.15 -21.68
C VAL A 62 3.75 -0.70 -21.44
N LEU A 63 3.78 -1.54 -20.38
CA LEU A 63 4.86 -2.51 -20.21
C LEU A 63 5.00 -3.43 -21.42
N ASP A 64 3.86 -4.00 -21.86
CA ASP A 64 3.81 -4.92 -22.98
C ASP A 64 4.26 -4.24 -24.29
N GLU A 65 3.84 -3.00 -24.54
CA GLU A 65 4.28 -2.20 -25.69
C GLU A 65 5.79 -1.92 -25.67
N LEU A 66 6.36 -1.69 -24.49
CA LEU A 66 7.79 -1.48 -24.30
C LEU A 66 8.60 -2.80 -24.28
N GLY A 67 7.94 -3.96 -24.30
CA GLY A 67 8.58 -5.25 -24.20
C GLY A 67 9.27 -5.50 -22.85
N LEU A 68 8.72 -4.91 -21.78
CA LEU A 68 9.24 -5.04 -20.42
C LEU A 68 8.42 -6.06 -19.61
N GLU A 69 9.10 -6.78 -18.74
CA GLU A 69 8.47 -7.70 -17.79
C GLU A 69 7.97 -6.95 -16.54
N MET A 70 7.06 -7.59 -15.81
CA MET A 70 6.59 -7.06 -14.52
C MET A 70 7.75 -6.96 -13.53
N PRO A 71 8.02 -5.79 -12.94
CA PRO A 71 9.18 -5.63 -12.05
C PRO A 71 8.97 -6.30 -10.69
N GLU A 72 9.94 -7.10 -10.27
CA GLU A 72 9.96 -7.81 -8.98
C GLU A 72 10.99 -7.23 -8.00
N THR A 73 11.99 -6.51 -8.50
CA THR A 73 13.08 -5.93 -7.72
C THR A 73 13.14 -4.41 -7.85
N ILE A 74 13.81 -3.74 -6.90
CA ILE A 74 14.02 -2.28 -6.96
C ILE A 74 14.78 -1.86 -8.24
N GLY A 75 15.74 -2.67 -8.69
CA GLY A 75 16.48 -2.38 -9.93
C GLY A 75 15.61 -2.49 -11.19
N GLU A 76 14.69 -3.43 -11.22
CA GLU A 76 13.71 -3.56 -12.31
C GLU A 76 12.68 -2.43 -12.26
N TRP A 77 12.23 -2.03 -11.06
CA TRP A 77 11.40 -0.84 -10.90
C TRP A 77 12.10 0.43 -11.38
N ASP A 78 13.40 0.61 -11.08
CA ASP A 78 14.17 1.74 -11.62
C ASP A 78 14.14 1.75 -13.16
N THR A 79 14.36 0.58 -13.78
CA THR A 79 14.32 0.41 -15.22
C THR A 79 12.94 0.76 -15.80
N VAL A 80 11.88 0.21 -15.22
CA VAL A 80 10.49 0.45 -15.66
C VAL A 80 10.10 1.91 -15.49
N LEU A 81 10.40 2.54 -14.36
CA LEU A 81 10.05 3.95 -14.15
C LEU A 81 10.80 4.88 -15.12
N ARG A 82 12.05 4.58 -15.46
CA ARG A 82 12.80 5.33 -16.51
C ARG A 82 12.16 5.13 -17.86
N ALA A 83 11.81 3.90 -18.24
CA ALA A 83 11.14 3.61 -19.49
C ALA A 83 9.78 4.32 -19.60
N PHE A 84 8.99 4.38 -18.53
CA PHE A 84 7.75 5.16 -18.50
C PHE A 84 8.00 6.66 -18.69
N LYS A 85 9.06 7.20 -18.10
CA LYS A 85 9.45 8.59 -18.34
C LYS A 85 9.83 8.85 -19.78
N ASP A 86 10.64 7.97 -20.37
CA ASP A 86 11.10 8.09 -21.76
C ASP A 86 9.94 7.88 -22.76
N TYR A 87 8.94 7.07 -22.38
CA TYR A 87 7.70 6.89 -23.15
C TYR A 87 6.82 8.15 -23.17
N GLY A 88 6.96 9.04 -22.17
CA GLY A 88 6.31 10.33 -22.15
C GLY A 88 5.40 10.61 -20.96
N PHE A 89 5.37 9.73 -19.95
CA PHE A 89 4.63 10.03 -18.74
C PHE A 89 5.26 11.21 -17.98
N GLU A 90 4.42 12.18 -17.58
CA GLU A 90 4.84 13.37 -16.85
C GLU A 90 5.47 13.01 -15.51
N VAL A 91 4.83 12.07 -14.80
CA VAL A 91 5.27 11.51 -13.52
C VAL A 91 5.12 10.00 -13.56
N PRO A 92 6.20 9.23 -13.75
CA PRO A 92 6.13 7.77 -13.84
C PRO A 92 5.40 7.09 -12.68
N PHE A 93 5.65 7.55 -11.43
CA PHE A 93 5.05 6.98 -10.22
C PHE A 93 4.49 8.04 -9.29
N VAL A 94 3.25 7.80 -8.81
CA VAL A 94 2.57 8.63 -7.82
C VAL A 94 2.11 7.81 -6.61
N THR A 95 2.13 8.44 -5.44
CA THR A 95 1.58 7.87 -4.21
C THR A 95 1.21 8.99 -3.24
N ARG A 96 0.42 8.69 -2.22
CA ARG A 96 0.16 9.63 -1.12
C ARG A 96 1.43 9.85 -0.31
N ASN A 97 1.54 11.03 0.28
CA ASN A 97 2.72 11.40 1.06
C ASN A 97 3.02 10.40 2.19
N GLU A 98 2.01 10.00 2.93
CA GLU A 98 2.13 9.07 4.05
C GLU A 98 2.61 7.67 3.64
N TRP A 99 2.42 7.29 2.39
CA TRP A 99 2.78 5.95 1.88
C TRP A 99 4.10 5.90 1.11
N MET A 100 4.65 7.04 0.70
CA MET A 100 5.88 7.08 -0.11
C MET A 100 7.02 6.27 0.49
N LYS A 101 7.24 6.41 1.79
CA LYS A 101 8.33 5.71 2.50
C LYS A 101 8.03 4.22 2.72
N ASP A 102 6.74 3.85 2.82
CA ASP A 102 6.34 2.51 3.24
C ASP A 102 6.17 1.56 2.06
N VAL A 103 5.76 2.08 0.89
CA VAL A 103 5.54 1.26 -0.31
C VAL A 103 6.81 0.60 -0.83
N TRP A 104 7.95 1.25 -0.68
CA TRP A 104 9.25 0.76 -1.16
C TRP A 104 10.08 0.07 -0.07
N SER A 105 9.72 0.24 1.20
CA SER A 105 10.45 -0.32 2.34
C SER A 105 10.70 -1.83 2.25
N PRO A 106 9.73 -2.66 1.82
CA PRO A 106 9.94 -4.11 1.70
C PRO A 106 11.06 -4.49 0.74
N GLY A 107 11.27 -3.73 -0.34
CA GLY A 107 12.35 -3.97 -1.30
C GLY A 107 13.76 -3.72 -0.74
N PHE A 108 13.86 -3.17 0.46
CA PHE A 108 15.10 -2.92 1.20
C PHE A 108 15.17 -3.69 2.52
N ASP A 109 14.30 -4.70 2.72
CA ASP A 109 14.18 -5.41 4.00
C ASP A 109 13.99 -4.47 5.21
N ASN A 110 13.27 -3.34 4.98
CA ASN A 110 13.06 -2.31 5.98
C ASN A 110 11.59 -2.21 6.39
N TRP A 111 11.29 -2.35 7.67
CA TRP A 111 9.92 -2.35 8.19
C TRP A 111 9.37 -0.98 8.58
N GLY A 112 10.20 0.05 8.59
CA GLY A 112 9.77 1.43 8.88
C GLY A 112 9.34 1.71 10.33
N ASP A 113 9.14 0.70 11.17
CA ASP A 113 8.65 0.76 12.54
C ASP A 113 9.35 -0.32 13.40
N PHE A 114 8.85 -0.58 14.60
CA PHE A 114 9.33 -1.68 15.44
C PHE A 114 9.01 -3.04 14.83
N TYR A 115 9.98 -3.94 14.86
CA TYR A 115 9.84 -5.32 14.43
C TYR A 115 10.73 -6.25 15.27
N VAL A 116 10.48 -7.55 15.19
CA VAL A 116 11.27 -8.56 15.89
C VAL A 116 12.09 -9.34 14.87
N ASP A 117 13.40 -9.31 15.04
CA ASP A 117 14.35 -10.09 14.25
C ASP A 117 15.10 -11.04 15.18
N ASN A 118 14.92 -12.35 14.96
CA ASN A 118 15.54 -13.41 15.76
C ASN A 118 15.40 -13.21 17.29
N GLY A 119 14.22 -12.79 17.75
CA GLY A 119 13.93 -12.54 19.16
C GLY A 119 14.43 -11.19 19.70
N THR A 120 15.05 -10.37 18.86
CA THR A 120 15.51 -9.02 19.22
C THR A 120 14.56 -7.98 18.64
N VAL A 121 14.13 -7.02 19.47
CA VAL A 121 13.33 -5.89 19.01
C VAL A 121 14.24 -4.88 18.32
N LYS A 122 13.91 -4.54 17.08
CA LYS A 122 14.58 -3.55 16.24
C LYS A 122 13.61 -2.46 15.80
N HIS A 123 14.15 -1.38 15.24
CA HIS A 123 13.35 -0.29 14.68
C HIS A 123 13.89 0.12 13.32
N GLY A 124 13.09 -0.07 12.26
CA GLY A 124 13.54 0.11 10.88
C GLY A 124 14.05 1.50 10.53
N LEU A 125 13.62 2.56 11.23
CA LEU A 125 14.08 3.93 10.93
C LEU A 125 15.57 4.18 11.23
N ILE A 126 16.20 3.32 12.03
CA ILE A 126 17.63 3.46 12.41
C ILE A 126 18.52 2.37 11.82
N GLU A 127 17.96 1.48 10.99
CA GLU A 127 18.71 0.45 10.28
C GLU A 127 19.42 1.04 9.04
N ASP A 128 20.55 0.44 8.65
CA ASP A 128 21.29 0.87 7.46
C ASP A 128 20.45 0.76 6.17
N SER A 129 19.60 -0.26 6.06
CA SER A 129 18.66 -0.43 4.96
C SER A 129 17.70 0.76 4.76
N ARG A 130 17.42 1.52 5.82
CA ARG A 130 16.66 2.78 5.72
C ARG A 130 17.42 3.86 4.95
N LYS A 131 18.72 3.92 5.12
CA LYS A 131 19.57 4.85 4.37
C LYS A 131 19.55 4.50 2.88
N ASP A 132 19.67 3.23 2.54
CA ASP A 132 19.65 2.77 1.14
C ASP A 132 18.31 3.10 0.47
N LEU A 133 17.19 2.88 1.16
CA LEU A 133 15.86 3.30 0.70
C LEU A 133 15.80 4.80 0.43
N ILE A 134 16.28 5.63 1.37
CA ILE A 134 16.24 7.08 1.21
C ILE A 134 17.14 7.55 0.05
N GLU A 135 18.30 6.94 -0.14
CA GLU A 135 19.20 7.24 -1.26
C GLU A 135 18.54 6.89 -2.61
N GLN A 136 17.83 5.77 -2.70
CA GLN A 136 17.08 5.40 -3.91
C GLN A 136 15.95 6.39 -4.18
N LEU A 137 15.13 6.73 -3.17
CA LEU A 137 14.05 7.69 -3.32
C LEU A 137 14.58 9.09 -3.70
N ARG A 138 15.70 9.50 -3.14
CA ARG A 138 16.37 10.76 -3.52
C ARG A 138 16.80 10.75 -4.99
N THR A 139 17.32 9.63 -5.47
CA THR A 139 17.71 9.45 -6.88
C THR A 139 16.49 9.55 -7.78
N TRP A 140 15.43 8.80 -7.49
CA TRP A 140 14.20 8.84 -8.27
C TRP A 140 13.53 10.22 -8.28
N TYR A 141 13.59 10.93 -7.14
CA TYR A 141 13.09 12.30 -7.04
C TYR A 141 13.91 13.26 -7.93
N ALA A 142 15.24 13.20 -7.85
CA ALA A 142 16.13 14.03 -8.64
C ALA A 142 15.93 13.79 -10.16
N ASP A 143 15.74 12.53 -10.54
CA ASP A 143 15.52 12.10 -11.92
C ASP A 143 14.07 12.34 -12.38
N GLY A 144 13.17 12.80 -11.51
CA GLY A 144 11.76 13.06 -11.82
C GLY A 144 10.96 11.79 -12.15
N LEU A 145 11.29 10.66 -11.50
CA LEU A 145 10.57 9.39 -11.64
C LEU A 145 9.41 9.29 -10.64
N ILE A 146 9.46 10.06 -9.56
CA ILE A 146 8.40 10.20 -8.58
C ILE A 146 7.90 11.65 -8.53
N ASP A 147 6.66 11.83 -8.12
CA ASP A 147 6.02 13.15 -8.06
C ASP A 147 6.85 14.12 -7.20
N ARG A 148 7.17 15.28 -7.75
CA ARG A 148 7.91 16.32 -7.03
C ARG A 148 7.10 16.97 -5.92
N ASP A 149 5.78 16.95 -6.06
CA ASP A 149 4.83 17.47 -5.08
C ASP A 149 4.30 16.40 -4.13
N TRP A 150 4.97 15.23 -4.06
CA TRP A 150 4.55 14.07 -3.27
C TRP A 150 4.24 14.40 -1.79
N LEU A 151 4.89 15.42 -1.21
CA LEU A 151 4.65 15.84 0.19
C LEU A 151 3.23 16.36 0.43
N VAL A 152 2.57 16.87 -0.60
CA VAL A 152 1.19 17.36 -0.54
C VAL A 152 0.22 16.50 -1.35
N ALA A 153 0.72 15.42 -1.95
CA ALA A 153 -0.08 14.49 -2.72
C ALA A 153 -1.13 13.78 -1.85
N ASP A 154 -2.35 13.80 -2.30
CA ASP A 154 -3.49 13.16 -1.66
C ASP A 154 -4.13 12.10 -2.57
N LYS A 155 -5.24 11.51 -2.10
CA LYS A 155 -6.01 10.53 -2.86
C LYS A 155 -6.50 11.10 -4.21
N SER A 156 -6.92 12.35 -4.25
CA SER A 156 -7.52 12.98 -5.42
C SER A 156 -6.48 13.29 -6.49
N SER A 157 -5.32 13.80 -6.09
CA SER A 157 -4.22 14.06 -7.00
C SER A 157 -3.70 12.77 -7.64
N ASN A 158 -3.47 11.71 -6.85
CA ASN A 158 -3.04 10.41 -7.37
C ASN A 158 -4.05 9.80 -8.35
N GLN A 159 -5.34 9.85 -8.01
CA GLN A 159 -6.39 9.42 -8.93
C GLN A 159 -6.30 10.18 -10.25
N THR A 160 -6.25 11.51 -10.19
CA THR A 160 -6.20 12.36 -11.37
C THR A 160 -4.98 12.06 -12.22
N TYR A 161 -3.78 11.98 -11.64
CA TYR A 161 -2.56 11.67 -12.40
C TYR A 161 -2.65 10.32 -13.12
N PHE A 162 -3.10 9.28 -12.40
CA PHE A 162 -3.17 7.94 -12.97
C PHE A 162 -4.27 7.81 -14.02
N THR A 163 -5.50 8.28 -13.74
CA THR A 163 -6.65 8.10 -14.65
C THR A 163 -6.63 9.02 -15.85
N THR A 164 -5.85 10.10 -15.84
CA THR A 164 -5.65 10.99 -17.02
C THR A 164 -4.41 10.64 -17.85
N GLY A 165 -3.72 9.54 -17.52
CA GLY A 165 -2.53 9.11 -18.24
C GLY A 165 -1.28 9.97 -17.98
N LYS A 166 -1.24 10.77 -16.92
CA LYS A 166 -0.04 11.51 -16.51
C LYS A 166 0.96 10.66 -15.76
N SER A 167 0.49 9.58 -15.11
CA SER A 167 1.30 8.61 -14.40
C SER A 167 1.02 7.19 -14.89
N ALA A 168 2.07 6.37 -14.97
CA ALA A 168 1.97 4.97 -15.36
C ALA A 168 1.93 3.99 -14.18
N ALA A 169 2.32 4.44 -13.00
CA ALA A 169 2.29 3.60 -11.80
C ALA A 169 1.78 4.38 -10.58
N VAL A 170 1.03 3.69 -9.73
CA VAL A 170 0.42 4.26 -8.53
C VAL A 170 0.43 3.26 -7.38
N ASN A 171 0.61 3.73 -6.15
CA ASN A 171 0.27 2.93 -4.98
C ASN A 171 -1.15 3.26 -4.52
N ALA A 172 -2.04 2.26 -4.58
CA ALA A 172 -3.45 2.43 -4.23
C ALA A 172 -4.08 1.18 -3.60
N PRO A 173 -5.18 1.33 -2.85
CA PRO A 173 -6.02 0.19 -2.46
C PRO A 173 -6.55 -0.53 -3.70
N PHE A 174 -6.62 -1.87 -3.69
CA PHE A 174 -7.04 -2.65 -4.86
C PHE A 174 -8.45 -2.29 -5.34
N GLY A 175 -9.42 -2.15 -4.44
CA GLY A 175 -10.77 -1.75 -4.82
C GLY A 175 -10.85 -0.38 -5.50
N GLN A 176 -9.93 0.52 -5.18
CA GLN A 176 -9.82 1.84 -5.79
C GLN A 176 -8.96 1.80 -7.06
N GLY A 177 -7.74 1.25 -6.97
CA GLY A 177 -6.78 1.22 -8.08
C GLY A 177 -7.21 0.27 -9.19
N LEU A 178 -7.33 -1.02 -8.92
CA LEU A 178 -7.74 -2.01 -9.92
C LEU A 178 -9.24 -1.94 -10.26
N GLY A 179 -10.09 -1.51 -9.33
CA GLY A 179 -11.52 -1.38 -9.59
C GLY A 179 -11.88 -0.01 -10.16
N GLN A 180 -11.89 1.02 -9.32
CA GLN A 180 -12.41 2.34 -9.71
C GLN A 180 -11.55 3.05 -10.76
N TYR A 181 -10.21 3.03 -10.63
CA TYR A 181 -9.35 3.76 -11.58
C TYR A 181 -9.39 3.11 -12.96
N THR A 182 -9.33 1.78 -13.03
CA THR A 182 -9.41 1.07 -14.30
C THR A 182 -10.76 1.31 -14.98
N GLN A 183 -11.86 1.32 -14.23
CA GLN A 183 -13.17 1.65 -14.79
C GLN A 183 -13.23 3.07 -15.36
N ILE A 184 -12.70 4.07 -14.65
CA ILE A 184 -12.64 5.47 -15.13
C ILE A 184 -11.84 5.55 -16.45
N MET A 185 -10.70 4.84 -16.51
CA MET A 185 -9.85 4.84 -17.70
C MET A 185 -10.52 4.13 -18.88
N HIS A 186 -11.16 2.99 -18.64
CA HIS A 186 -11.92 2.23 -19.65
C HIS A 186 -13.14 3.00 -20.17
N ASP A 187 -13.86 3.74 -19.30
CA ASP A 187 -14.98 4.60 -19.71
C ASP A 187 -14.51 5.75 -20.63
N ALA A 188 -13.28 6.24 -20.45
CA ALA A 188 -12.68 7.27 -21.28
C ALA A 188 -12.05 6.70 -22.57
N ASP A 189 -11.49 5.51 -22.50
CA ASP A 189 -10.85 4.80 -23.61
C ASP A 189 -11.10 3.29 -23.47
N PRO A 190 -12.07 2.72 -24.25
CA PRO A 190 -12.40 1.30 -24.20
C PRO A 190 -11.30 0.31 -24.61
N GLU A 191 -10.23 0.80 -25.26
CA GLU A 191 -9.06 -0.04 -25.57
C GLU A 191 -8.20 -0.37 -24.33
N ILE A 192 -8.38 0.38 -23.24
CA ILE A 192 -7.71 0.10 -21.96
C ILE A 192 -8.41 -1.07 -21.28
N THR A 193 -7.75 -2.21 -21.22
CA THR A 193 -8.28 -3.43 -20.60
C THR A 193 -7.98 -3.50 -19.10
N GLN A 194 -8.73 -4.37 -18.39
CA GLN A 194 -8.56 -4.61 -16.94
C GLN A 194 -7.69 -5.85 -16.69
N GLU A 195 -6.63 -6.05 -17.44
CA GLU A 195 -5.72 -7.19 -17.25
C GLU A 195 -4.67 -6.96 -16.16
#